data_52d6d14b1f82171f3d11f8632c37bb71
#
_entry.id   52d6d14b1f82171f3d11f8632c37bb71
#
_cell.length_a   1.000
_cell.length_b   1.000
_cell.length_c   1.000
_cell.angle_alpha   90.00
_cell.angle_beta   90.00
_cell.angle_gamma   90.00
#
_symmetry.space_group_name_H-M   'P 1'
#
loop_
_entity.id
_entity.type
_entity.pdbx_description
1 polymer ?
#
loop_
_entity_poly.entity_id
_entity_poly.type
_entity_poly.pdbx_seq_one_letter_code
_entity_poly.pdbx_strand_id
1 'polypeptide(L)'
;MASFNNQAGAASAPKLVLPITGSSCSEPANKKQKKEAQRRIQHVGVQGPFIKSRWSHIPITFSQEDLQLKDYPHNDAMVISCVIKGFLVHNVLVDTGSAADIIFAKAFRQMQEPEDKIHDATHPLCGFGGRQIVALGKITMPVTFGFVNNTRTEQVVFDIVDMEYPYNAIIGRGTLNAFEAILHPSYLCMKIPSDQGPIAIHGSQEAARKAEGNWTDSKAIHNIDGAEACEQYKYRWEKAASAD
;
A
#
# COMPACT_ATOMS: atom_id res chain seq x y z
N MET A 1 -34.92 52.96 11.87
CA MET A 1 -35.10 51.55 12.32
C MET A 1 -35.19 50.68 11.09
N ALA A 2 -34.11 50.02 10.73
CA ALA A 2 -34.06 49.10 9.59
C ALA A 2 -34.12 47.67 10.15
N SER A 3 -35.20 46.95 9.82
CA SER A 3 -35.41 45.57 10.22
C SER A 3 -34.56 44.66 9.32
N PHE A 4 -33.56 43.98 9.87
CA PHE A 4 -32.85 42.91 9.20
C PHE A 4 -33.73 41.66 9.17
N ASN A 5 -34.18 41.31 7.98
CA ASN A 5 -34.92 40.08 7.72
C ASN A 5 -33.89 38.93 7.56
N ASN A 6 -33.72 38.13 8.60
CA ASN A 6 -32.81 36.97 8.63
C ASN A 6 -33.57 35.77 8.05
N GLN A 7 -33.54 35.61 6.71
CA GLN A 7 -33.97 34.36 6.10
C GLN A 7 -32.79 33.37 6.12
N ALA A 8 -32.69 32.58 7.20
CA ALA A 8 -31.89 31.39 7.21
C ALA A 8 -32.50 30.38 6.23
N GLY A 9 -31.88 30.25 5.05
CA GLY A 9 -32.23 29.23 4.09
C GLY A 9 -32.01 27.85 4.71
N ALA A 10 -33.07 27.08 4.88
CA ALA A 10 -33.02 25.71 5.33
C ALA A 10 -32.15 24.91 4.33
N ALA A 11 -30.98 24.43 4.79
CA ALA A 11 -30.14 23.53 4.00
C ALA A 11 -30.98 22.29 3.66
N SER A 12 -31.19 22.03 2.37
CA SER A 12 -31.90 20.84 1.93
C SER A 12 -31.14 19.61 2.40
N ALA A 13 -31.85 18.62 2.93
CA ALA A 13 -31.26 17.36 3.34
C ALA A 13 -30.46 16.73 2.17
N PRO A 14 -29.28 16.13 2.43
CA PRO A 14 -28.47 15.54 1.39
C PRO A 14 -29.26 14.45 0.66
N LYS A 15 -29.22 14.47 -0.67
CA LYS A 15 -29.86 13.43 -1.49
C LYS A 15 -29.11 12.12 -1.32
N LEU A 16 -29.83 11.05 -1.01
CA LEU A 16 -29.26 9.70 -0.95
C LEU A 16 -28.82 9.27 -2.35
N VAL A 17 -27.53 8.98 -2.51
CA VAL A 17 -26.99 8.31 -3.69
C VAL A 17 -26.89 6.84 -3.36
N LEU A 18 -27.62 6.01 -4.08
CA LEU A 18 -27.53 4.55 -3.91
C LEU A 18 -26.13 4.06 -4.30
N PRO A 19 -25.55 3.09 -3.55
CA PRO A 19 -24.25 2.56 -3.90
C PRO A 19 -24.29 1.93 -5.29
N ILE A 20 -23.29 2.28 -6.11
CA ILE A 20 -23.04 1.58 -7.37
C ILE A 20 -22.43 0.23 -6.96
N THR A 21 -23.18 -0.85 -7.13
CA THR A 21 -22.62 -2.19 -7.00
C THR A 21 -21.64 -2.39 -8.14
N GLY A 22 -20.34 -2.38 -7.83
CA GLY A 22 -19.31 -2.65 -8.82
C GLY A 22 -19.59 -3.99 -9.52
N SER A 23 -19.53 -3.99 -10.85
CA SER A 23 -19.61 -5.23 -11.61
C SER A 23 -18.45 -6.12 -11.17
N SER A 24 -18.75 -7.34 -10.72
CA SER A 24 -17.73 -8.37 -10.58
C SER A 24 -17.10 -8.62 -11.95
N CYS A 25 -15.79 -8.87 -12.00
CA CYS A 25 -15.04 -9.12 -13.24
C CYS A 25 -15.58 -10.30 -14.09
N SER A 26 -16.49 -11.08 -13.55
CA SER A 26 -17.30 -12.05 -14.26
C SER A 26 -18.70 -12.01 -13.67
N GLU A 27 -19.71 -11.68 -14.47
CA GLU A 27 -21.10 -11.85 -14.02
C GLU A 27 -21.34 -13.34 -13.72
N PRO A 28 -21.81 -13.67 -12.50
CA PRO A 28 -22.15 -15.05 -12.20
C PRO A 28 -23.27 -15.52 -13.12
N ALA A 29 -23.02 -16.59 -13.88
CA ALA A 29 -23.88 -17.08 -14.94
C ALA A 29 -25.27 -17.56 -14.47
N ASN A 30 -25.48 -17.71 -13.13
CA ASN A 30 -26.78 -18.09 -12.58
C ASN A 30 -26.98 -17.59 -11.13
N LYS A 31 -28.24 -17.65 -10.69
CA LYS A 31 -28.68 -17.19 -9.36
C LYS A 31 -27.95 -17.87 -8.17
N LYS A 32 -27.46 -19.11 -8.35
CA LYS A 32 -26.72 -19.90 -7.36
C LYS A 32 -25.29 -19.35 -7.21
N GLN A 33 -24.62 -19.07 -8.30
CA GLN A 33 -23.27 -18.48 -8.32
C GLN A 33 -23.27 -17.04 -7.75
N LYS A 34 -24.32 -16.26 -8.06
CA LYS A 34 -24.50 -14.92 -7.49
C LYS A 34 -24.64 -14.95 -5.95
N LYS A 35 -25.42 -15.92 -5.43
CA LYS A 35 -25.59 -16.14 -4.00
C LYS A 35 -24.31 -16.63 -3.32
N GLU A 36 -23.54 -17.44 -4.03
CA GLU A 36 -22.24 -17.95 -3.55
C GLU A 36 -21.14 -16.86 -3.56
N ALA A 37 -21.10 -16.04 -4.60
CA ALA A 37 -20.23 -14.86 -4.66
C ALA A 37 -20.57 -13.86 -3.53
N GLN A 38 -21.85 -13.57 -3.29
CA GLN A 38 -22.28 -12.75 -2.16
C GLN A 38 -21.90 -13.35 -0.82
N ARG A 39 -22.02 -14.67 -0.65
CA ARG A 39 -21.57 -15.35 0.57
C ARG A 39 -20.05 -15.23 0.77
N ARG A 40 -19.25 -15.36 -0.29
CA ARG A 40 -17.79 -15.16 -0.21
C ARG A 40 -17.41 -13.75 0.21
N ILE A 41 -18.12 -12.74 -0.28
CA ILE A 41 -17.92 -11.33 0.14
C ILE A 41 -18.33 -11.12 1.60
N GLN A 42 -19.38 -11.82 2.07
CA GLN A 42 -19.84 -11.73 3.46
C GLN A 42 -19.05 -12.61 4.42
N HIS A 43 -18.32 -13.64 3.94
CA HIS A 43 -17.54 -14.56 4.75
C HIS A 43 -16.07 -14.13 4.96
N VAL A 44 -15.71 -12.87 4.74
CA VAL A 44 -14.50 -12.29 5.31
C VAL A 44 -14.69 -11.95 6.81
N GLY A 45 -15.82 -12.37 7.39
CA GLY A 45 -16.04 -12.34 8.83
C GLY A 45 -15.34 -13.51 9.50
N VAL A 46 -14.23 -13.28 10.16
CA VAL A 46 -13.65 -14.19 11.13
C VAL A 46 -14.76 -14.51 12.16
N GLN A 47 -15.41 -15.67 12.03
CA GLN A 47 -16.30 -16.20 13.05
C GLN A 47 -15.45 -16.77 14.20
N GLY A 48 -14.88 -15.84 14.98
CA GLY A 48 -14.12 -16.16 16.17
C GLY A 48 -14.29 -15.04 17.19
N PRO A 49 -13.91 -15.24 18.44
CA PRO A 49 -13.87 -14.15 19.39
C PRO A 49 -12.99 -13.03 18.81
N PHE A 50 -13.45 -11.78 18.96
CA PHE A 50 -12.67 -10.61 18.56
C PHE A 50 -11.30 -10.65 19.25
N ILE A 51 -10.27 -11.01 18.51
CA ILE A 51 -8.90 -10.99 19.00
C ILE A 51 -8.44 -9.55 18.95
N LYS A 52 -8.24 -8.95 20.11
CA LYS A 52 -7.67 -7.61 20.19
C LYS A 52 -6.30 -7.64 19.52
N SER A 53 -6.05 -6.69 18.62
CA SER A 53 -4.75 -6.55 17.98
C SER A 53 -3.64 -6.47 19.04
N ARG A 54 -2.50 -7.13 18.78
CA ARG A 54 -1.30 -7.06 19.60
C ARG A 54 -0.83 -5.62 19.82
N TRP A 55 -1.06 -4.77 18.83
CA TRP A 55 -0.54 -3.41 18.77
C TRP A 55 -1.53 -2.34 19.21
N SER A 56 -2.78 -2.72 19.56
CA SER A 56 -3.85 -1.77 19.88
C SER A 56 -3.56 -0.86 21.08
N HIS A 57 -2.51 -1.13 21.84
CA HIS A 57 -2.06 -0.32 22.97
C HIS A 57 -1.01 0.74 22.58
N ILE A 58 -0.47 0.66 21.37
CA ILE A 58 0.52 1.62 20.85
C ILE A 58 -0.22 2.79 20.21
N PRO A 59 -0.17 4.00 20.79
CA PRO A 59 -0.79 5.16 20.18
C PRO A 59 -0.03 5.58 18.92
N ILE A 60 -0.75 5.80 17.82
CA ILE A 60 -0.20 6.36 16.58
C ILE A 60 -0.69 7.80 16.47
N THR A 61 0.23 8.74 16.52
CA THR A 61 -0.04 10.17 16.38
C THR A 61 0.79 10.76 15.27
N PHE A 62 0.29 11.81 14.62
CA PHE A 62 1.04 12.60 13.64
C PHE A 62 1.22 14.02 14.18
N SER A 63 2.43 14.54 14.04
CA SER A 63 2.82 15.89 14.46
C SER A 63 3.46 16.63 13.28
N GLN A 64 3.82 17.89 13.51
CA GLN A 64 4.51 18.69 12.49
C GLN A 64 5.89 18.13 12.15
N GLU A 65 6.53 17.40 13.05
CA GLU A 65 7.82 16.73 12.85
C GLU A 65 7.75 15.63 11.76
N ASP A 66 6.55 15.06 11.56
CA ASP A 66 6.31 14.06 10.51
C ASP A 66 6.18 14.68 9.11
N LEU A 67 6.04 16.02 9.04
CA LEU A 67 5.93 16.75 7.77
C LEU A 67 7.34 17.04 7.21
N GLN A 68 7.93 16.08 6.53
CA GLN A 68 9.28 16.15 5.95
C GLN A 68 9.25 16.32 4.43
N LEU A 69 8.42 17.24 3.93
CA LEU A 69 8.22 17.47 2.51
C LEU A 69 8.99 18.70 2.03
N LYS A 70 9.46 18.64 0.79
CA LYS A 70 10.07 19.79 0.09
C LYS A 70 9.00 20.77 -0.41
N ASP A 71 7.90 20.21 -0.93
CA ASP A 71 6.80 20.96 -1.53
C ASP A 71 5.49 20.66 -0.83
N TYR A 72 4.78 21.71 -0.39
CA TYR A 72 3.48 21.61 0.27
C TYR A 72 2.61 22.83 -0.10
N PRO A 73 1.32 22.67 -0.47
CA PRO A 73 0.58 21.42 -0.64
C PRO A 73 1.02 20.63 -1.87
N HIS A 74 0.68 19.32 -1.91
CA HIS A 74 1.04 18.42 -2.99
C HIS A 74 -0.06 17.37 -3.26
N ASN A 75 0.04 16.67 -4.40
CA ASN A 75 -0.81 15.51 -4.75
C ASN A 75 0.05 14.27 -5.06
N ASP A 76 1.29 14.24 -4.57
CA ASP A 76 2.22 13.16 -4.87
C ASP A 76 1.73 11.82 -4.29
N ALA A 77 1.93 10.72 -5.01
CA ALA A 77 1.63 9.39 -4.54
C ALA A 77 2.57 8.97 -3.39
N MET A 78 2.08 8.10 -2.49
CA MET A 78 2.90 7.55 -1.43
C MET A 78 3.85 6.48 -1.99
N VAL A 79 5.07 6.88 -2.33
CA VAL A 79 6.13 6.01 -2.86
C VAL A 79 7.23 5.87 -1.83
N ILE A 80 7.49 4.64 -1.40
CA ILE A 80 8.41 4.33 -0.31
C ILE A 80 9.52 3.37 -0.74
N SER A 81 10.44 3.13 0.19
CA SER A 81 11.38 2.01 0.13
C SER A 81 11.15 1.09 1.32
N CYS A 82 11.27 -0.22 1.11
CA CYS A 82 11.18 -1.21 2.18
C CYS A 82 12.09 -2.40 1.89
N VAL A 83 12.34 -3.20 2.90
CA VAL A 83 13.10 -4.43 2.72
C VAL A 83 12.14 -5.59 2.45
N ILE A 84 12.27 -6.23 1.29
CA ILE A 84 11.53 -7.43 0.91
C ILE A 84 12.53 -8.56 0.81
N LYS A 85 12.42 -9.55 1.68
CA LYS A 85 13.30 -10.72 1.74
C LYS A 85 14.80 -10.38 1.76
N GLY A 86 15.18 -9.35 2.50
CA GLY A 86 16.58 -8.92 2.63
C GLY A 86 17.07 -7.99 1.52
N PHE A 87 16.27 -7.74 0.48
CA PHE A 87 16.59 -6.77 -0.57
C PHE A 87 15.94 -5.44 -0.23
N LEU A 88 16.69 -4.35 -0.34
CA LEU A 88 16.12 -3.01 -0.28
C LEU A 88 15.45 -2.69 -1.62
N VAL A 89 14.12 -2.59 -1.58
CA VAL A 89 13.29 -2.34 -2.76
C VAL A 89 12.83 -0.90 -2.73
N HIS A 90 13.26 -0.12 -3.72
CA HIS A 90 12.82 1.24 -3.95
C HIS A 90 11.58 1.29 -4.84
N ASN A 91 10.97 2.46 -4.97
CA ASN A 91 9.81 2.69 -5.83
C ASN A 91 8.65 1.72 -5.53
N VAL A 92 8.33 1.58 -4.27
CA VAL A 92 7.17 0.80 -3.80
C VAL A 92 5.99 1.74 -3.61
N LEU A 93 4.95 1.56 -4.41
CA LEU A 93 3.71 2.34 -4.28
C LEU A 93 2.86 1.81 -3.14
N VAL A 94 2.41 2.68 -2.26
CA VAL A 94 1.41 2.35 -1.24
C VAL A 94 0.03 2.73 -1.76
N ASP A 95 -0.82 1.73 -2.02
CA ASP A 95 -2.15 1.90 -2.60
C ASP A 95 -3.24 1.35 -1.69
N THR A 96 -3.90 2.22 -0.95
CA THR A 96 -5.02 1.85 -0.05
C THR A 96 -6.25 1.35 -0.80
N GLY A 97 -6.37 1.64 -2.09
CA GLY A 97 -7.43 1.20 -2.97
C GLY A 97 -7.24 -0.23 -3.48
N SER A 98 -6.00 -0.72 -3.54
CA SER A 98 -5.69 -2.07 -4.00
C SER A 98 -6.05 -3.15 -2.97
N ALA A 99 -6.68 -4.23 -3.44
CA ALA A 99 -6.90 -5.44 -2.62
C ALA A 99 -5.72 -6.41 -2.68
N ALA A 100 -4.85 -6.28 -3.68
CA ALA A 100 -3.69 -7.13 -3.92
C ALA A 100 -2.40 -6.40 -3.52
N ASP A 101 -1.44 -7.18 -3.04
CA ASP A 101 -0.04 -6.78 -2.97
C ASP A 101 0.65 -7.34 -4.22
N ILE A 102 1.35 -6.51 -4.97
CA ILE A 102 1.92 -6.85 -6.28
C ILE A 102 3.41 -6.65 -6.25
N ILE A 103 4.16 -7.62 -6.81
CA ILE A 103 5.55 -7.43 -7.19
C ILE A 103 5.67 -7.59 -8.70
N PHE A 104 6.31 -6.62 -9.36
CA PHE A 104 6.49 -6.72 -10.80
C PHE A 104 7.61 -7.70 -11.14
N ALA A 105 7.39 -8.52 -12.18
CA ALA A 105 8.26 -9.63 -12.54
C ALA A 105 9.72 -9.18 -12.78
N LYS A 106 9.93 -7.99 -13.31
CA LYS A 106 11.26 -7.40 -13.50
C LYS A 106 12.00 -7.22 -12.17
N ALA A 107 11.32 -6.72 -11.14
CA ALA A 107 11.86 -6.57 -9.79
C ALA A 107 12.07 -7.93 -9.12
N PHE A 108 11.08 -8.82 -9.25
CA PHE A 108 11.14 -10.17 -8.69
C PHE A 108 12.33 -10.97 -9.24
N ARG A 109 12.57 -10.95 -10.57
CA ARG A 109 13.69 -11.65 -11.20
C ARG A 109 15.07 -11.19 -10.69
N GLN A 110 15.19 -9.91 -10.27
CA GLN A 110 16.45 -9.41 -9.67
C GLN A 110 16.73 -10.01 -8.29
N MET A 111 15.69 -10.49 -7.60
CA MET A 111 15.85 -11.16 -6.29
C MET A 111 16.34 -12.61 -6.41
N GLN A 112 16.42 -13.16 -7.64
CA GLN A 112 16.91 -14.52 -7.93
C GLN A 112 16.23 -15.60 -7.07
N GLU A 113 14.91 -15.43 -6.83
CA GLU A 113 14.14 -16.39 -6.07
C GLU A 113 13.87 -17.66 -6.87
N PRO A 114 13.91 -18.83 -6.22
CA PRO A 114 13.56 -20.10 -6.85
C PRO A 114 12.09 -20.10 -7.29
N GLU A 115 11.84 -20.53 -8.53
CA GLU A 115 10.50 -20.59 -9.11
C GLU A 115 9.61 -21.66 -8.46
N ASP A 116 10.18 -22.65 -7.79
CA ASP A 116 9.46 -23.71 -7.05
C ASP A 116 8.64 -23.18 -5.86
N LYS A 117 8.90 -21.95 -5.42
CA LYS A 117 8.13 -21.26 -4.37
C LYS A 117 6.93 -20.47 -4.90
N ILE A 118 6.78 -20.41 -6.20
CA ILE A 118 5.66 -19.72 -6.83
C ILE A 118 4.45 -20.65 -6.84
N HIS A 119 3.35 -20.20 -6.28
CA HIS A 119 2.07 -20.91 -6.30
C HIS A 119 1.17 -20.33 -7.39
N ASP A 120 0.30 -21.17 -7.95
CA ASP A 120 -0.63 -20.75 -8.99
C ASP A 120 -1.55 -19.60 -8.52
N ALA A 121 -1.72 -18.60 -9.36
CA ALA A 121 -2.70 -17.55 -9.16
C ALA A 121 -4.10 -18.11 -9.52
N THR A 122 -4.97 -18.24 -8.53
CA THR A 122 -6.31 -18.83 -8.70
C THR A 122 -7.31 -17.93 -9.42
N HIS A 123 -7.05 -16.60 -9.43
CA HIS A 123 -7.97 -15.61 -10.00
C HIS A 123 -7.19 -14.47 -10.63
N PRO A 124 -7.68 -13.90 -11.75
CA PRO A 124 -7.08 -12.71 -12.32
C PRO A 124 -7.29 -11.49 -11.42
N LEU A 125 -6.33 -10.57 -11.46
CA LEU A 125 -6.46 -9.27 -10.86
C LEU A 125 -7.33 -8.39 -11.75
N CYS A 126 -8.22 -7.60 -11.15
CA CYS A 126 -9.08 -6.69 -11.88
C CYS A 126 -8.67 -5.25 -11.59
N GLY A 127 -8.22 -4.57 -12.60
CA GLY A 127 -7.94 -3.14 -12.54
C GLY A 127 -9.19 -2.28 -12.67
N PHE A 128 -9.04 -0.97 -12.47
CA PHE A 128 -10.09 -0.01 -12.71
C PHE A 128 -10.59 -0.11 -14.16
N GLY A 129 -11.89 -0.08 -14.37
CA GLY A 129 -12.51 -0.29 -15.70
C GLY A 129 -12.68 -1.76 -16.11
N GLY A 130 -12.43 -2.73 -15.20
CA GLY A 130 -12.70 -4.15 -15.43
C GLY A 130 -11.64 -4.89 -16.26
N ARG A 131 -10.52 -4.25 -16.60
CA ARG A 131 -9.41 -4.92 -17.28
C ARG A 131 -8.81 -5.98 -16.37
N GLN A 132 -8.74 -7.20 -16.87
CA GLN A 132 -8.15 -8.32 -16.16
C GLN A 132 -6.65 -8.42 -16.44
N ILE A 133 -5.88 -8.69 -15.41
CA ILE A 133 -4.44 -8.93 -15.45
C ILE A 133 -4.22 -10.32 -14.85
N VAL A 134 -3.58 -11.20 -15.61
CA VAL A 134 -3.21 -12.53 -15.12
C VAL A 134 -1.84 -12.43 -14.46
N ALA A 135 -1.77 -12.79 -13.17
CA ALA A 135 -0.51 -12.92 -12.47
C ALA A 135 0.22 -14.20 -12.94
N LEU A 136 1.55 -14.15 -12.97
CA LEU A 136 2.39 -15.35 -13.21
C LEU A 136 2.24 -16.37 -12.09
N GLY A 137 1.93 -15.91 -10.89
CA GLY A 137 1.73 -16.72 -9.69
C GLY A 137 1.75 -15.86 -8.44
N LYS A 138 1.75 -16.52 -7.30
CA LYS A 138 1.82 -15.90 -5.96
C LYS A 138 3.04 -16.38 -5.20
N ILE A 139 3.65 -15.50 -4.45
CA ILE A 139 4.76 -15.84 -3.56
C ILE A 139 4.60 -15.15 -2.21
N THR A 140 4.92 -15.88 -1.13
CA THR A 140 4.97 -15.31 0.22
C THR A 140 6.40 -14.89 0.55
N MET A 141 6.57 -13.61 0.89
CA MET A 141 7.89 -13.06 1.25
C MET A 141 7.80 -12.21 2.51
N PRO A 142 8.85 -12.21 3.35
CA PRO A 142 8.94 -11.29 4.47
C PRO A 142 9.15 -9.86 3.98
N VAL A 143 8.33 -8.95 4.48
CA VAL A 143 8.48 -7.50 4.31
C VAL A 143 8.89 -6.92 5.65
N THR A 144 9.90 -6.05 5.65
CA THR A 144 10.39 -5.40 6.87
C THR A 144 10.34 -3.89 6.69
N PHE A 145 9.76 -3.23 7.68
CA PHE A 145 9.83 -1.79 7.87
C PHE A 145 10.64 -1.44 9.11
N GLY A 146 11.21 -0.24 9.09
CA GLY A 146 12.03 0.27 10.17
C GLY A 146 13.50 -0.07 10.01
N PHE A 147 14.31 0.41 11.00
CA PHE A 147 15.77 0.32 10.93
C PHE A 147 16.36 0.02 12.30
N VAL A 148 17.56 -0.62 12.27
CA VAL A 148 18.43 -0.89 13.43
C VAL A 148 17.70 -1.52 14.61
N ASN A 149 17.21 -0.70 15.54
CA ASN A 149 16.64 -1.16 16.80
C ASN A 149 15.12 -1.19 16.81
N ASN A 150 14.47 -0.64 15.77
CA ASN A 150 13.03 -0.59 15.66
C ASN A 150 12.58 -1.09 14.29
N THR A 151 12.43 -2.39 14.16
CA THR A 151 11.99 -3.04 12.93
C THR A 151 10.78 -3.92 13.19
N ARG A 152 9.93 -4.04 12.19
CA ARG A 152 8.83 -5.00 12.18
C ARG A 152 8.77 -5.73 10.86
N THR A 153 8.62 -7.05 10.92
CA THR A 153 8.57 -7.94 9.75
C THR A 153 7.28 -8.73 9.76
N GLU A 154 6.60 -8.77 8.62
CA GLU A 154 5.40 -9.58 8.40
C GLU A 154 5.54 -10.39 7.11
N GLN A 155 4.86 -11.53 7.05
CA GLN A 155 4.77 -12.35 5.83
C GLN A 155 3.68 -11.79 4.93
N VAL A 156 4.03 -11.46 3.70
CA VAL A 156 3.13 -10.86 2.71
C VAL A 156 3.04 -11.76 1.48
N VAL A 157 1.83 -11.97 1.00
CA VAL A 157 1.57 -12.71 -0.24
C VAL A 157 1.51 -11.73 -1.40
N PHE A 158 2.48 -11.81 -2.30
CA PHE A 158 2.53 -11.00 -3.50
C PHE A 158 1.98 -11.76 -4.72
N ASP A 159 1.19 -11.08 -5.52
CA ASP A 159 0.92 -11.47 -6.90
C ASP A 159 2.08 -11.03 -7.79
N ILE A 160 2.68 -11.93 -8.57
CA ILE A 160 3.77 -11.61 -9.50
C ILE A 160 3.15 -11.22 -10.84
N VAL A 161 3.35 -9.98 -11.28
CA VAL A 161 2.76 -9.46 -12.52
C VAL A 161 3.83 -9.11 -13.52
N ASP A 162 3.74 -9.67 -14.74
CA ASP A 162 4.66 -9.37 -15.84
C ASP A 162 4.08 -8.26 -16.73
N MET A 163 4.37 -7.05 -16.34
CA MET A 163 4.06 -5.84 -17.13
C MET A 163 5.08 -4.75 -16.83
N GLU A 164 5.31 -3.87 -17.79
CA GLU A 164 6.10 -2.66 -17.57
C GLU A 164 5.28 -1.69 -16.71
N TYR A 165 5.85 -1.30 -15.58
CA TYR A 165 5.25 -0.37 -14.63
C TYR A 165 6.34 0.46 -13.95
N PRO A 166 6.09 1.73 -13.57
CA PRO A 166 7.11 2.60 -12.99
C PRO A 166 7.51 2.24 -11.56
N TYR A 167 6.80 1.31 -10.94
CA TYR A 167 7.07 0.84 -9.59
C TYR A 167 7.63 -0.58 -9.58
N ASN A 168 8.38 -0.92 -8.54
CA ASN A 168 8.89 -2.27 -8.33
C ASN A 168 7.85 -3.17 -7.66
N ALA A 169 7.03 -2.59 -6.79
CA ALA A 169 5.95 -3.28 -6.10
C ALA A 169 4.81 -2.31 -5.77
N ILE A 170 3.64 -2.88 -5.49
CA ILE A 170 2.49 -2.17 -4.93
C ILE A 170 2.14 -2.84 -3.61
N ILE A 171 2.05 -2.06 -2.55
CA ILE A 171 1.55 -2.47 -1.25
C ILE A 171 0.09 -2.09 -1.15
N GLY A 172 -0.77 -3.10 -1.09
CA GLY A 172 -2.20 -2.97 -0.96
C GLY A 172 -2.69 -3.18 0.48
N ARG A 173 -4.01 -3.38 0.60
CA ARG A 173 -4.67 -3.55 1.91
C ARG A 173 -4.19 -4.78 2.68
N GLY A 174 -3.72 -5.84 2.00
CA GLY A 174 -3.16 -7.02 2.64
C GLY A 174 -2.00 -6.68 3.56
N THR A 175 -0.98 -6.06 3.01
CA THR A 175 0.20 -5.59 3.76
C THR A 175 -0.17 -4.51 4.77
N LEU A 176 -0.98 -3.50 4.37
CA LEU A 176 -1.36 -2.42 5.28
C LEU A 176 -2.08 -2.94 6.52
N ASN A 177 -2.97 -3.90 6.38
CA ASN A 177 -3.67 -4.53 7.50
C ASN A 177 -2.74 -5.40 8.34
N ALA A 178 -1.83 -6.18 7.73
CA ALA A 178 -0.87 -7.00 8.45
C ALA A 178 0.03 -6.14 9.36
N PHE A 179 0.42 -4.97 8.89
CA PHE A 179 1.23 -4.02 9.65
C PHE A 179 0.41 -3.06 10.53
N GLU A 180 -0.93 -3.10 10.45
CA GLU A 180 -1.80 -2.10 11.10
C GLU A 180 -1.37 -0.66 10.77
N ALA A 181 -1.07 -0.44 9.49
CA ALA A 181 -0.49 0.79 8.99
C ALA A 181 -1.53 1.92 8.95
N ILE A 182 -1.12 3.11 9.38
CA ILE A 182 -1.93 4.32 9.31
C ILE A 182 -1.20 5.33 8.43
N LEU A 183 -1.88 5.82 7.40
CA LEU A 183 -1.33 6.78 6.45
C LEU A 183 -1.87 8.19 6.73
N HIS A 184 -0.96 9.16 6.61
CA HIS A 184 -1.29 10.57 6.52
C HIS A 184 -0.92 11.09 5.12
N PRO A 185 -1.86 11.13 4.16
CA PRO A 185 -1.54 11.46 2.76
C PRO A 185 -0.87 12.83 2.59
N SER A 186 -1.38 13.87 3.26
CA SER A 186 -0.80 15.22 3.15
C SER A 186 0.62 15.33 3.71
N TYR A 187 1.05 14.41 4.59
CA TYR A 187 2.40 14.38 5.12
C TYR A 187 3.30 13.40 4.37
N LEU A 188 2.73 12.63 3.41
CA LEU A 188 3.39 11.47 2.81
C LEU A 188 4.06 10.58 3.85
N CYS A 189 3.41 10.37 4.97
CA CYS A 189 3.93 9.61 6.08
C CYS A 189 2.99 8.46 6.43
N MET A 190 3.55 7.27 6.55
CA MET A 190 2.89 6.08 7.06
C MET A 190 3.50 5.72 8.40
N LYS A 191 2.68 5.41 9.39
CA LYS A 191 3.15 4.90 10.69
C LYS A 191 2.60 3.52 10.94
N ILE A 192 3.45 2.66 11.47
CA ILE A 192 3.11 1.31 11.89
C ILE A 192 3.52 1.10 13.35
N PRO A 193 2.73 0.40 14.16
CA PRO A 193 3.11 0.10 15.53
C PRO A 193 4.19 -0.98 15.58
N SER A 194 5.09 -0.90 16.57
CA SER A 194 6.09 -1.93 16.86
C SER A 194 6.37 -2.02 18.36
N ASP A 195 7.13 -3.02 18.79
CA ASP A 195 7.48 -3.23 20.20
C ASP A 195 8.29 -2.06 20.80
N GLN A 196 8.99 -1.28 19.96
CA GLN A 196 9.78 -0.13 20.37
C GLN A 196 9.08 1.22 20.14
N GLY A 197 7.77 1.19 19.84
CA GLY A 197 6.97 2.35 19.50
C GLY A 197 6.72 2.48 17.98
N PRO A 198 6.02 3.53 17.54
CA PRO A 198 5.68 3.70 16.14
C PRO A 198 6.91 3.84 15.24
N ILE A 199 6.89 3.13 14.10
CA ILE A 199 7.87 3.30 13.02
C ILE A 199 7.25 4.26 12.02
N ALA A 200 7.93 5.38 11.73
CA ALA A 200 7.53 6.31 10.69
C ALA A 200 8.23 5.98 9.37
N ILE A 201 7.46 5.91 8.29
CA ILE A 201 7.93 5.67 6.93
C ILE A 201 7.49 6.85 6.08
N HIS A 202 8.45 7.60 5.53
CA HIS A 202 8.17 8.76 4.71
C HIS A 202 8.18 8.40 3.22
N GLY A 203 7.24 8.95 2.48
CA GLY A 203 7.19 8.85 1.04
C GLY A 203 8.18 9.82 0.37
N SER A 204 8.66 9.45 -0.81
CA SER A 204 9.53 10.28 -1.62
C SER A 204 8.73 11.01 -2.70
N GLN A 205 8.63 12.35 -2.60
CA GLN A 205 8.01 13.19 -3.65
C GLN A 205 8.78 13.08 -4.98
N GLU A 206 10.11 12.97 -4.91
CA GLU A 206 10.95 12.81 -6.09
C GLU A 206 10.66 11.50 -6.82
N ALA A 207 10.56 10.39 -6.08
CA ALA A 207 10.24 9.08 -6.66
C ALA A 207 8.83 9.06 -7.25
N ALA A 208 7.84 9.68 -6.57
CA ALA A 208 6.48 9.78 -7.05
C ALA A 208 6.41 10.55 -8.38
N ARG A 209 6.98 11.74 -8.44
CA ARG A 209 6.99 12.60 -9.64
C ARG A 209 7.76 11.98 -10.80
N LYS A 210 8.87 11.31 -10.50
CA LYS A 210 9.63 10.57 -11.51
C LYS A 210 8.83 9.40 -12.07
N ALA A 211 8.11 8.68 -11.25
CA ALA A 211 7.24 7.59 -11.69
C ALA A 211 6.09 8.10 -12.58
N GLU A 212 5.45 9.21 -12.21
CA GLU A 212 4.39 9.84 -12.99
C GLU A 212 4.92 10.44 -14.32
N GLY A 213 6.08 11.11 -14.31
CA GLY A 213 6.71 11.66 -15.51
C GLY A 213 7.18 10.58 -16.49
N ASN A 214 7.66 9.45 -15.99
CA ASN A 214 8.12 8.33 -16.83
C ASN A 214 6.96 7.48 -17.40
N TRP A 215 5.72 7.71 -16.99
CA TRP A 215 4.57 7.07 -17.61
C TRP A 215 4.39 7.49 -19.07
N THR A 216 4.87 8.68 -19.41
CA THR A 216 4.92 9.19 -20.79
C THR A 216 6.13 8.69 -21.57
N ASP A 217 7.22 8.30 -20.88
CA ASP A 217 8.47 7.79 -21.47
C ASP A 217 8.75 6.38 -20.93
N SER A 218 8.60 5.35 -21.76
CA SER A 218 8.63 3.92 -21.47
C SER A 218 9.94 3.32 -20.90
N LYS A 219 10.70 4.07 -20.09
CA LYS A 219 11.98 3.64 -19.49
C LYS A 219 12.05 3.91 -17.98
N ALA A 220 11.09 3.38 -17.22
CA ALA A 220 11.22 3.38 -15.77
C ALA A 220 12.42 2.50 -15.35
N ILE A 221 13.40 3.09 -14.69
CA ILE A 221 14.54 2.37 -14.13
C ILE A 221 14.11 1.83 -12.78
N HIS A 222 14.01 0.52 -12.67
CA HIS A 222 13.74 -0.16 -11.41
C HIS A 222 15.07 -0.47 -10.71
N ASN A 223 15.22 -0.01 -9.48
CA ASN A 223 16.40 -0.28 -8.67
C ASN A 223 16.02 -1.23 -7.53
N ILE A 224 16.73 -2.35 -7.45
CA ILE A 224 16.70 -3.25 -6.31
C ILE A 224 18.14 -3.38 -5.85
N ASP A 225 18.36 -3.07 -4.57
CA ASP A 225 19.66 -3.15 -3.94
C ASP A 225 19.73 -4.39 -3.06
N GLY A 226 20.86 -5.09 -3.09
CA GLY A 226 21.10 -6.28 -2.26
C GLY A 226 21.35 -5.94 -0.78
N ALA A 227 21.66 -6.96 0.00
CA ALA A 227 21.85 -6.85 1.45
C ALA A 227 22.92 -5.81 1.86
N GLU A 228 23.99 -5.64 1.05
CA GLU A 228 25.04 -4.65 1.30
C GLU A 228 24.51 -3.20 1.19
N ALA A 229 23.65 -2.94 0.19
CA ALA A 229 23.02 -1.63 0.04
C ALA A 229 22.02 -1.36 1.19
N CYS A 230 21.38 -2.40 1.72
CA CYS A 230 20.53 -2.31 2.89
C CYS A 230 21.32 -1.82 4.13
N GLU A 231 22.55 -2.29 4.33
CA GLU A 231 23.45 -1.81 5.40
C GLU A 231 23.88 -0.35 5.21
N GLN A 232 24.20 0.05 3.97
CA GLN A 232 24.55 1.44 3.66
C GLN A 232 23.36 2.39 3.83
N TYR A 233 22.13 1.92 3.55
CA TYR A 233 20.91 2.69 3.75
C TYR A 233 20.65 2.92 5.24
N LYS A 234 20.84 1.88 6.08
CA LYS A 234 20.81 2.00 7.54
C LYS A 234 21.80 3.06 8.04
N TYR A 235 23.03 3.01 7.56
CA TYR A 235 24.09 3.95 7.95
C TYR A 235 23.79 5.40 7.56
N ARG A 236 23.19 5.64 6.38
CA ARG A 236 22.78 6.98 5.95
C ARG A 236 21.68 7.55 6.85
N TRP A 237 20.72 6.74 7.25
CA TRP A 237 19.64 7.14 8.15
C TRP A 237 20.12 7.43 9.56
N GLU A 238 21.00 6.61 10.09
CA GLU A 238 21.63 6.84 11.39
C GLU A 238 22.38 8.18 11.43
N LYS A 239 23.07 8.50 10.36
CA LYS A 239 23.81 9.76 10.22
C LYS A 239 22.90 10.98 10.08
N ALA A 240 21.75 10.83 9.42
CA ALA A 240 20.75 11.89 9.31
C ALA A 240 20.02 12.11 10.65
N ALA A 241 19.69 11.05 11.39
CA ALA A 241 19.04 11.11 12.69
C ALA A 241 19.97 11.60 13.83
N SER A 242 21.29 11.57 13.64
CA SER A 242 22.29 12.06 14.62
C SER A 242 22.78 13.48 14.33
N ALA A 243 22.26 14.13 13.30
CA ALA A 243 22.65 15.48 12.89
C ALA A 243 21.67 16.59 13.37
N ASP A 244 20.63 16.20 14.10
CA ASP A 244 19.73 17.05 14.88
C ASP A 244 20.02 16.86 16.39
#